data_97490035812ef4160fe4e5cc31f6efce
#
_entry.id   97490035812ef4160fe4e5cc31f6efce
#
_cell.length_a   1.000
_cell.length_b   1.000
_cell.length_c   1.000
_cell.angle_alpha   90.00
_cell.angle_beta   90.00
_cell.angle_gamma   90.00
#
_symmetry.space_group_name_H-M   'P 1'
#
loop_
_entity.id
_entity.type
_entity.pdbx_description
1 polymer ?
#
loop_
_entity_poly.entity_id
_entity_poly.type
_entity_poly.pdbx_seq_one_letter_code
_entity_poly.pdbx_strand_id
1 'polypeptide(L)'
;TWQRIQSNVNDNLFSISFADSKNGIIVGWNGTILKTNDSGESWQKQIINFKSYFKDVLFVNEFLGLIAGGEGKIFRTENGGDSWYEIDVGSNSGLYKVIFDNNAEGIVLSNRGEIFFSYDAGKTWTKKTVGQPLVLNDIVQLNSQNFIIACNGGNIYKSKIGSVK
;
A
#
# COMPACT_ATOMS: atom_id res chain seq x y z
N THR A 1 4.40 -21.93 19.38
CA THR A 1 5.83 -21.76 19.04
C THR A 1 5.98 -21.07 17.70
N TRP A 2 6.94 -20.12 17.59
CA TRP A 2 7.28 -19.46 16.33
C TRP A 2 8.29 -20.29 15.56
N GLN A 3 8.07 -20.43 14.24
CA GLN A 3 9.01 -21.09 13.34
C GLN A 3 9.56 -20.06 12.35
N ARG A 4 10.85 -20.07 12.09
CA ARG A 4 11.47 -19.24 11.06
C ARG A 4 11.30 -19.88 9.69
N ILE A 5 10.70 -19.14 8.75
CA ILE A 5 10.61 -19.51 7.33
C ILE A 5 11.73 -18.79 6.58
N GLN A 6 12.40 -19.49 5.66
CA GLN A 6 13.47 -18.92 4.84
C GLN A 6 12.86 -18.10 3.69
N SER A 7 13.18 -16.80 3.65
CA SER A 7 12.72 -15.90 2.58
C SER A 7 13.63 -15.91 1.35
N ASN A 8 14.86 -16.43 1.49
CA ASN A 8 15.91 -16.43 0.47
C ASN A 8 16.28 -15.01 -0.05
N VAL A 9 16.01 -13.97 0.73
CA VAL A 9 16.43 -12.59 0.51
C VAL A 9 17.05 -12.01 1.77
N ASN A 10 17.93 -11.01 1.59
CA ASN A 10 18.54 -10.25 2.69
C ASN A 10 17.93 -8.85 2.86
N ASP A 11 16.98 -8.48 2.00
CA ASP A 11 16.32 -7.19 2.05
C ASP A 11 15.36 -7.10 3.27
N ASN A 12 15.24 -5.91 3.85
CA ASN A 12 14.24 -5.68 4.89
C ASN A 12 12.83 -5.83 4.30
N LEU A 13 12.00 -6.61 4.96
CA LEU A 13 10.60 -6.82 4.61
C LEU A 13 9.72 -5.93 5.50
N PHE A 14 8.72 -5.27 4.92
CA PHE A 14 7.96 -4.23 5.60
C PHE A 14 6.47 -4.54 5.79
N SER A 15 5.85 -5.17 4.82
CA SER A 15 4.41 -5.44 4.87
C SER A 15 4.10 -6.78 4.23
N ILE A 16 3.02 -7.39 4.71
CA ILE A 16 2.49 -8.66 4.21
C ILE A 16 0.98 -8.55 4.08
N SER A 17 0.45 -9.09 2.99
CA SER A 17 -1.00 -9.22 2.78
C SER A 17 -1.32 -10.51 2.07
N PHE A 18 -2.43 -11.14 2.44
CA PHE A 18 -2.94 -12.35 1.80
C PHE A 18 -4.20 -12.01 1.01
N ALA A 19 -4.27 -12.51 -0.22
CA ALA A 19 -5.44 -12.42 -1.09
C ALA A 19 -6.52 -13.43 -0.68
N ASP A 20 -6.08 -14.59 -0.21
CA ASP A 20 -6.88 -15.68 0.33
C ASP A 20 -6.05 -16.48 1.37
N SER A 21 -6.52 -17.65 1.79
CA SER A 21 -5.83 -18.48 2.78
C SER A 21 -4.49 -19.06 2.32
N LYS A 22 -4.18 -19.05 1.02
CA LYS A 22 -2.98 -19.66 0.43
C LYS A 22 -2.06 -18.65 -0.24
N ASN A 23 -2.65 -17.65 -0.91
CA ASN A 23 -1.93 -16.71 -1.76
C ASN A 23 -1.63 -15.41 -1.03
N GLY A 24 -0.35 -15.09 -0.88
CA GLY A 24 0.09 -13.90 -0.17
C GLY A 24 1.31 -13.25 -0.81
N ILE A 25 1.50 -11.98 -0.48
CA ILE A 25 2.62 -11.14 -0.93
C ILE A 25 3.29 -10.53 0.29
N ILE A 26 4.62 -10.53 0.29
CA ILE A 26 5.45 -9.71 1.17
C ILE A 26 6.19 -8.70 0.31
N VAL A 27 6.34 -7.48 0.81
CA VAL A 27 7.08 -6.41 0.14
C VAL A 27 8.17 -5.82 1.03
N GLY A 28 9.21 -5.25 0.40
CA GLY A 28 10.37 -4.73 1.14
C GLY A 28 11.26 -3.77 0.36
N TRP A 29 12.53 -3.66 0.80
CA TRP A 29 13.56 -2.86 0.16
C TRP A 29 13.91 -3.37 -1.23
N ASN A 30 14.55 -2.50 -2.04
CA ASN A 30 15.09 -2.80 -3.37
C ASN A 30 14.08 -3.43 -4.33
N GLY A 31 12.79 -3.01 -4.24
CA GLY A 31 11.73 -3.56 -5.07
C GLY A 31 11.43 -5.04 -4.77
N THR A 32 11.77 -5.52 -3.57
CA THR A 32 11.51 -6.91 -3.19
C THR A 32 10.02 -7.17 -3.08
N ILE A 33 9.57 -8.15 -3.86
CA ILE A 33 8.25 -8.79 -3.76
C ILE A 33 8.48 -10.29 -3.60
N LEU A 34 7.94 -10.87 -2.55
CA LEU A 34 7.88 -12.31 -2.34
C LEU A 34 6.44 -12.78 -2.45
N LYS A 35 6.21 -13.85 -3.18
CA LYS A 35 4.89 -14.49 -3.32
C LYS A 35 4.89 -15.87 -2.72
N THR A 36 3.81 -16.21 -2.04
CA THR A 36 3.45 -17.57 -1.61
C THR A 36 2.15 -18.02 -2.27
N ASN A 37 2.00 -19.33 -2.46
CA ASN A 37 0.77 -19.99 -2.85
C ASN A 37 0.44 -21.22 -1.97
N ASP A 38 1.15 -21.33 -0.84
CA ASP A 38 1.09 -22.46 0.09
C ASP A 38 0.90 -22.01 1.56
N SER A 39 0.15 -20.92 1.77
CA SER A 39 -0.14 -20.36 3.10
C SER A 39 1.11 -19.83 3.84
N GLY A 40 2.17 -19.48 3.10
CA GLY A 40 3.40 -18.92 3.65
C GLY A 40 4.45 -19.95 4.05
N GLU A 41 4.26 -21.23 3.74
CA GLU A 41 5.26 -22.28 3.99
C GLU A 41 6.52 -22.05 3.15
N SER A 42 6.37 -21.54 1.91
CA SER A 42 7.47 -21.13 1.06
C SER A 42 7.21 -19.80 0.35
N TRP A 43 8.29 -19.10 -0.01
CA TRP A 43 8.24 -17.78 -0.64
C TRP A 43 9.17 -17.72 -1.85
N GLN A 44 8.65 -17.19 -2.95
CA GLN A 44 9.38 -17.00 -4.20
C GLN A 44 9.50 -15.52 -4.53
N LYS A 45 10.73 -15.07 -4.85
CA LYS A 45 10.99 -13.69 -5.24
C LYS A 45 10.46 -13.47 -6.66
N GLN A 46 9.61 -12.44 -6.83
CA GLN A 46 9.21 -11.93 -8.14
C GLN A 46 10.23 -10.90 -8.63
N ILE A 47 10.44 -10.89 -9.95
CA ILE A 47 11.32 -9.90 -10.58
C ILE A 47 10.46 -8.74 -11.09
N ILE A 48 10.75 -7.54 -10.57
CA ILE A 48 10.15 -6.29 -11.01
C ILE A 48 11.25 -5.27 -11.30
N ASN A 49 11.10 -4.45 -12.33
CA ASN A 49 12.09 -3.42 -12.67
C ASN A 49 11.86 -2.14 -11.85
N PHE A 50 11.97 -2.26 -10.53
CA PHE A 50 11.88 -1.15 -9.59
C PHE A 50 12.90 -1.35 -8.48
N LYS A 51 13.74 -0.33 -8.23
CA LYS A 51 14.89 -0.45 -7.30
C LYS A 51 14.72 0.35 -6.01
N SER A 52 13.59 1.02 -5.82
CA SER A 52 13.28 1.73 -4.59
C SER A 52 12.65 0.75 -3.58
N TYR A 53 11.96 1.26 -2.58
CA TYR A 53 11.32 0.40 -1.58
C TYR A 53 9.82 0.27 -1.84
N PHE A 54 9.26 -0.83 -1.38
CA PHE A 54 7.84 -1.04 -1.19
C PHE A 54 7.52 -1.02 0.30
N LYS A 55 6.64 -0.13 0.74
CA LYS A 55 6.39 0.09 2.16
C LYS A 55 5.16 -0.62 2.69
N ASP A 56 4.12 -0.71 1.88
CA ASP A 56 2.87 -1.37 2.26
C ASP A 56 2.28 -2.14 1.09
N VAL A 57 1.59 -3.22 1.38
CA VAL A 57 0.84 -4.05 0.43
C VAL A 57 -0.51 -4.40 1.01
N LEU A 58 -1.55 -4.31 0.20
CA LEU A 58 -2.92 -4.65 0.57
C LEU A 58 -3.60 -5.42 -0.57
N PHE A 59 -4.18 -6.56 -0.26
CA PHE A 59 -5.18 -7.20 -1.10
C PHE A 59 -6.58 -6.75 -0.69
N VAL A 60 -7.33 -6.24 -1.68
CA VAL A 60 -8.73 -5.85 -1.53
C VAL A 60 -9.64 -7.08 -1.66
N ASN A 61 -9.22 -8.01 -2.52
CA ASN A 61 -9.85 -9.32 -2.74
C ASN A 61 -8.83 -10.28 -3.39
N GLU A 62 -9.26 -11.47 -3.79
CA GLU A 62 -8.40 -12.52 -4.37
C GLU A 62 -7.61 -12.05 -5.62
N PHE A 63 -8.11 -11.05 -6.36
CA PHE A 63 -7.51 -10.61 -7.62
C PHE A 63 -6.84 -9.24 -7.51
N LEU A 64 -7.49 -8.30 -6.81
CA LEU A 64 -7.06 -6.91 -6.72
C LEU A 64 -6.16 -6.70 -5.51
N GLY A 65 -4.93 -6.28 -5.77
CA GLY A 65 -3.97 -5.85 -4.75
C GLY A 65 -3.22 -4.59 -5.16
N LEU A 66 -2.72 -3.87 -4.16
CA LEU A 66 -1.95 -2.65 -4.34
C LEU A 66 -0.70 -2.67 -3.47
N ILE A 67 0.37 -2.08 -3.97
CA ILE A 67 1.62 -1.84 -3.26
C ILE A 67 1.89 -0.33 -3.27
N ALA A 68 2.17 0.24 -2.12
CA ALA A 68 2.64 1.61 -1.96
C ALA A 68 4.17 1.63 -1.87
N GLY A 69 4.84 2.40 -2.73
CA GLY A 69 6.29 2.42 -2.85
C GLY A 69 6.92 3.81 -2.82
N GLY A 70 8.23 3.84 -2.92
CA GLY A 70 9.00 5.08 -3.08
C GLY A 70 8.66 5.80 -4.39
N GLU A 71 9.12 7.05 -4.51
CA GLU A 71 9.07 7.83 -5.75
C GLU A 71 7.64 8.07 -6.29
N GLY A 72 6.62 8.07 -5.40
CA GLY A 72 5.23 8.26 -5.78
C GLY A 72 4.63 7.11 -6.59
N LYS A 73 5.20 5.93 -6.51
CA LYS A 73 4.75 4.79 -7.30
C LYS A 73 3.81 3.89 -6.53
N ILE A 74 2.70 3.56 -7.16
CA ILE A 74 1.79 2.50 -6.75
C ILE A 74 1.93 1.36 -7.76
N PHE A 75 1.97 0.14 -7.27
CA PHE A 75 1.87 -1.04 -8.13
C PHE A 75 0.55 -1.71 -7.86
N ARG A 76 -0.15 -2.05 -8.93
CA ARG A 76 -1.49 -2.63 -8.88
C ARG A 76 -1.52 -3.96 -9.62
N THR A 77 -2.17 -4.95 -9.03
CA THR A 77 -2.44 -6.25 -9.65
C THR A 77 -3.94 -6.46 -9.83
N GLU A 78 -4.33 -7.21 -10.86
CA GLU A 78 -5.68 -7.70 -11.12
C GLU A 78 -5.74 -9.24 -11.23
N ASN A 79 -4.64 -9.92 -10.87
CA ASN A 79 -4.50 -11.36 -11.00
C ASN A 79 -3.85 -12.01 -9.76
N GLY A 80 -4.17 -11.50 -8.56
CA GLY A 80 -3.68 -12.08 -7.31
C GLY A 80 -2.16 -11.95 -7.11
N GLY A 81 -1.55 -10.92 -7.70
CA GLY A 81 -0.12 -10.67 -7.58
C GLY A 81 0.76 -11.50 -8.52
N ASP A 82 0.22 -12.09 -9.59
CA ASP A 82 1.04 -12.75 -10.63
C ASP A 82 1.80 -11.73 -11.48
N SER A 83 1.18 -10.57 -11.71
CA SER A 83 1.83 -9.42 -12.35
C SER A 83 1.37 -8.11 -11.75
N TRP A 84 2.21 -7.07 -11.89
CA TRP A 84 2.00 -5.76 -11.32
C TRP A 84 2.21 -4.68 -12.37
N TYR A 85 1.28 -3.70 -12.44
CA TYR A 85 1.47 -2.49 -13.24
C TYR A 85 1.78 -1.32 -12.36
N GLU A 86 2.75 -0.52 -12.79
CA GLU A 86 3.12 0.73 -12.16
C GLU A 86 2.10 1.82 -12.47
N ILE A 87 1.70 2.56 -11.44
CA ILE A 87 0.87 3.76 -11.53
C ILE A 87 1.65 4.90 -10.90
N ASP A 88 1.88 5.97 -11.67
CA ASP A 88 2.49 7.20 -11.18
C ASP A 88 1.40 8.14 -10.66
N VAL A 89 1.46 8.50 -9.40
CA VAL A 89 0.49 9.42 -8.78
C VAL A 89 0.87 10.91 -8.94
N GLY A 90 1.90 11.20 -9.74
CA GLY A 90 2.36 12.58 -9.99
C GLY A 90 3.06 13.20 -8.78
N SER A 91 3.80 12.41 -8.01
CA SER A 91 4.58 12.85 -6.85
C SER A 91 5.90 12.12 -6.77
N ASN A 92 6.92 12.78 -6.17
CA ASN A 92 8.19 12.15 -5.82
C ASN A 92 8.25 11.72 -4.34
N SER A 93 7.13 11.79 -3.62
CA SER A 93 7.05 11.42 -2.22
C SER A 93 7.06 9.91 -2.04
N GLY A 94 7.67 9.45 -0.95
CA GLY A 94 7.51 8.05 -0.56
C GLY A 94 6.09 7.76 -0.07
N LEU A 95 5.49 6.72 -0.59
CA LEU A 95 4.17 6.26 -0.18
C LEU A 95 4.33 5.20 0.90
N TYR A 96 3.54 5.30 1.98
CA TYR A 96 3.75 4.49 3.19
C TYR A 96 2.62 3.57 3.54
N LYS A 97 1.38 3.95 3.22
CA LYS A 97 0.19 3.23 3.65
C LYS A 97 -0.84 3.24 2.55
N VAL A 98 -1.44 2.09 2.32
CA VAL A 98 -2.60 1.93 1.44
C VAL A 98 -3.76 1.32 2.22
N ILE A 99 -4.94 1.91 2.10
CA ILE A 99 -6.19 1.33 2.59
C ILE A 99 -7.25 1.36 1.49
N PHE A 100 -8.17 0.42 1.56
CA PHE A 100 -9.36 0.35 0.70
C PHE A 100 -10.58 0.02 1.53
N ASP A 101 -11.73 0.56 1.13
CA ASP A 101 -13.01 0.17 1.66
C ASP A 101 -13.72 -0.88 0.77
N ASN A 102 -14.88 -1.34 1.21
CA ASN A 102 -15.69 -2.33 0.48
C ASN A 102 -16.28 -1.79 -0.83
N ASN A 103 -16.24 -0.47 -1.08
CA ASN A 103 -16.74 0.19 -2.30
C ASN A 103 -15.63 0.41 -3.34
N ALA A 104 -14.46 -0.19 -3.14
CA ALA A 104 -13.27 0.01 -3.96
C ALA A 104 -12.75 1.47 -3.95
N GLU A 105 -13.06 2.23 -2.90
CA GLU A 105 -12.46 3.54 -2.64
C GLU A 105 -11.12 3.34 -1.91
N GLY A 106 -10.06 3.93 -2.45
CA GLY A 106 -8.70 3.79 -1.96
C GLY A 106 -8.12 5.08 -1.41
N ILE A 107 -7.26 4.94 -0.39
CA ILE A 107 -6.47 6.05 0.13
C ILE A 107 -5.03 5.60 0.26
N VAL A 108 -4.10 6.46 -0.18
CA VAL A 108 -2.66 6.27 0.00
C VAL A 108 -2.08 7.50 0.70
N LEU A 109 -1.23 7.26 1.68
CA LEU A 109 -0.52 8.29 2.43
C LEU A 109 0.93 8.41 2.01
N SER A 110 1.45 9.65 1.99
CA SER A 110 2.85 9.93 1.73
C SER A 110 3.60 10.48 2.96
N ASN A 111 4.93 10.47 2.85
CA ASN A 111 5.84 11.03 3.84
C ASN A 111 5.98 12.57 3.79
N ARG A 112 5.20 13.25 2.95
CA ARG A 112 5.21 14.71 2.79
C ARG A 112 3.84 15.36 2.97
N GLY A 113 2.92 14.68 3.67
CA GLY A 113 1.59 15.23 3.95
C GLY A 113 0.63 15.17 2.75
N GLU A 114 0.96 14.43 1.71
CA GLU A 114 0.09 14.20 0.58
C GLU A 114 -0.81 12.99 0.86
N ILE A 115 -2.06 13.10 0.50
CA ILE A 115 -3.05 12.02 0.55
C ILE A 115 -3.58 11.83 -0.86
N PHE A 116 -3.58 10.61 -1.33
CA PHE A 116 -4.11 10.25 -2.64
C PHE A 116 -5.39 9.46 -2.45
N PHE A 117 -6.44 9.85 -3.19
CA PHE A 117 -7.75 9.20 -3.20
C PHE A 117 -8.00 8.55 -4.55
N SER A 118 -8.49 7.34 -4.53
CA SER A 118 -8.99 6.62 -5.70
C SER A 118 -10.46 6.26 -5.51
N TYR A 119 -11.25 6.38 -6.57
CA TYR A 119 -12.67 6.03 -6.60
C TYR A 119 -12.98 4.99 -7.71
N ASP A 120 -11.93 4.37 -8.27
CA ASP A 120 -12.01 3.46 -9.41
C ASP A 120 -11.16 2.19 -9.21
N ALA A 121 -11.15 1.70 -7.98
CA ALA A 121 -10.39 0.52 -7.57
C ALA A 121 -8.86 0.68 -7.77
N GLY A 122 -8.34 1.89 -7.52
CA GLY A 122 -6.91 2.17 -7.57
C GLY A 122 -6.34 2.36 -8.98
N LYS A 123 -7.18 2.59 -10.00
CA LYS A 123 -6.71 2.84 -11.37
C LYS A 123 -6.20 4.26 -11.55
N THR A 124 -6.91 5.23 -10.95
CA THR A 124 -6.49 6.64 -10.95
C THR A 124 -6.52 7.22 -9.53
N TRP A 125 -5.70 8.26 -9.32
CA TRP A 125 -5.50 8.85 -8.00
C TRP A 125 -5.55 10.36 -8.05
N THR A 126 -6.29 10.96 -7.12
CA THR A 126 -6.42 12.41 -6.95
C THR A 126 -5.69 12.83 -5.67
N LYS A 127 -4.75 13.76 -5.80
CA LYS A 127 -3.96 14.27 -4.68
C LYS A 127 -4.70 15.34 -3.89
N LYS A 128 -4.63 15.24 -2.55
CA LYS A 128 -4.93 16.31 -1.59
C LYS A 128 -3.77 16.45 -0.60
N THR A 129 -3.67 17.59 0.07
CA THR A 129 -2.64 17.83 1.09
C THR A 129 -3.28 18.22 2.41
N VAL A 130 -2.64 17.87 3.53
CA VAL A 130 -3.10 18.22 4.88
C VAL A 130 -2.70 19.67 5.27
N GLY A 131 -2.15 20.43 4.32
CA GLY A 131 -1.80 21.85 4.49
C GLY A 131 -0.41 22.12 5.08
N GLN A 132 0.28 21.10 5.62
CA GLN A 132 1.67 21.20 6.13
C GLN A 132 2.46 19.96 5.69
N PRO A 133 3.77 20.08 5.43
CA PRO A 133 4.61 18.90 5.14
C PRO A 133 4.81 18.08 6.42
N LEU A 134 3.97 17.07 6.61
CA LEU A 134 3.99 16.14 7.74
C LEU A 134 4.20 14.72 7.24
N VAL A 135 4.90 13.91 8.02
CA VAL A 135 4.93 12.47 7.78
C VAL A 135 3.62 11.88 8.31
N LEU A 136 2.81 11.36 7.40
CA LEU A 136 1.56 10.67 7.69
C LEU A 136 1.89 9.20 7.93
N ASN A 137 1.73 8.71 9.17
CA ASN A 137 2.19 7.38 9.55
C ASN A 137 1.14 6.29 9.33
N ASP A 138 -0.11 6.58 9.71
CA ASP A 138 -1.20 5.62 9.60
C ASP A 138 -2.54 6.33 9.48
N ILE A 139 -3.53 5.65 8.93
CA ILE A 139 -4.88 6.15 8.73
C ILE A 139 -5.91 5.08 9.07
N VAL A 140 -6.99 5.49 9.71
CA VAL A 140 -8.18 4.67 9.88
C VAL A 140 -9.38 5.37 9.28
N GLN A 141 -10.15 4.62 8.51
CA GLN A 141 -11.44 5.05 8.02
C GLN A 141 -12.52 4.71 9.07
N LEU A 142 -13.24 5.69 9.54
CA LEU A 142 -14.36 5.50 10.47
C LEU A 142 -15.68 5.20 9.76
N ASN A 143 -15.87 5.84 8.60
CA ASN A 143 -16.97 5.62 7.66
C ASN A 143 -16.58 6.26 6.31
N SER A 144 -17.45 6.18 5.31
CA SER A 144 -17.19 6.69 3.95
C SER A 144 -16.77 8.17 3.86
N GLN A 145 -16.94 8.96 4.93
CA GLN A 145 -16.65 10.41 4.90
C GLN A 145 -15.66 10.86 5.98
N ASN A 146 -15.35 10.02 6.96
CA ASN A 146 -14.53 10.41 8.09
C ASN A 146 -13.30 9.52 8.24
N PHE A 147 -12.15 10.18 8.36
CA PHE A 147 -10.84 9.54 8.54
C PHE A 147 -10.13 10.17 9.73
N ILE A 148 -9.30 9.38 10.41
CA ILE A 148 -8.34 9.86 11.39
C ILE A 148 -6.95 9.44 10.90
N ILE A 149 -6.01 10.39 10.93
CA ILE A 149 -4.63 10.19 10.50
C ILE A 149 -3.72 10.48 11.69
N ALA A 150 -2.84 9.54 12.00
CA ALA A 150 -1.74 9.73 12.95
C ALA A 150 -0.50 10.22 12.20
N CYS A 151 0.16 11.26 12.71
CA CYS A 151 1.30 11.90 12.09
C CYS A 151 2.47 12.03 13.05
N ASN A 152 3.64 12.36 12.51
CA ASN A 152 4.80 12.72 13.33
C ASN A 152 4.53 13.98 14.18
N GLY A 153 5.31 14.15 15.27
CA GLY A 153 5.21 15.31 16.17
C GLY A 153 3.96 15.30 17.05
N GLY A 154 3.33 14.12 17.25
CA GLY A 154 2.15 13.98 18.10
C GLY A 154 0.86 14.54 17.49
N ASN A 155 0.85 14.82 16.19
CA ASN A 155 -0.30 15.40 15.52
C ASN A 155 -1.32 14.30 15.12
N ILE A 156 -2.60 14.63 15.30
CA ILE A 156 -3.73 13.82 14.86
C ILE A 156 -4.65 14.70 14.01
N TYR A 157 -4.97 14.24 12.81
CA TYR A 157 -5.91 14.92 11.93
C TYR A 157 -7.19 14.12 11.76
N LYS A 158 -8.32 14.82 11.82
CA LYS A 158 -9.62 14.27 11.47
C LYS A 158 -10.13 14.99 10.23
N SER A 159 -10.40 14.25 9.19
CA SER A 159 -11.02 14.78 7.98
C SER A 159 -12.50 14.41 7.92
N LYS A 160 -13.33 15.37 7.49
CA LYS A 160 -14.61 15.10 6.85
C LYS A 160 -14.39 15.27 5.36
N ILE A 161 -14.41 14.19 4.61
CA ILE A 161 -14.51 14.32 3.16
C ILE A 161 -15.95 14.70 2.89
N GLY A 162 -16.18 16.01 2.68
CA GLY A 162 -17.41 16.45 2.07
C GLY A 162 -17.52 15.72 0.72
N SER A 163 -18.68 15.15 0.42
CA SER A 163 -19.00 14.53 -0.86
C SER A 163 -18.42 15.37 -1.99
N VAL A 164 -17.34 14.87 -2.59
CA VAL A 164 -16.86 15.40 -3.87
C VAL A 164 -17.83 14.85 -4.90
N LYS A 165 -18.86 15.67 -5.24
CA LYS A 165 -19.62 15.48 -6.45
C LYS A 165 -18.78 15.92 -7.63
#